data_ab4399f1b99684d45f8589e1c66c78f9
#
_entry.id   ab4399f1b99684d45f8589e1c66c78f9
#
_cell.length_a   1.000
_cell.length_b   1.000
_cell.length_c   1.000
_cell.angle_alpha   90.00
_cell.angle_beta   90.00
_cell.angle_gamma   90.00
#
_symmetry.space_group_name_H-M   'P 1'
#
loop_
_entity.id
_entity.type
_entity.pdbx_description
1 polymer ?
#
loop_
_entity_poly.entity_id
_entity_poly.type
_entity_poly.pdbx_seq_one_letter_code
_entity_poly.pdbx_strand_id
1 'polypeptide(L)'
;NNFERDIERRQMRDEIYRRDAVETYKYDGTVQDLLDNPNDISDFIRHHLEAQVPRLQMLDDYYQGLNFNIMRNKRRREKHLADNRAAHDFASYITDFINGYCFGHAIQVQSDKEMTQSKLNELHSLNDVDSHNRSLGLDLSIFGRAYEYIIRNQEDEVRFYKSDPRNTFVIYDTSVEKNSLMAIRYWKVATEDSVELTEVESNIYYVDVITDQATYFYEANSVTNLELSERKPPEAHSFGKVTITEFSNNEKRRGDF
;
A
#
# COMPACT_ATOMS: atom_id res chain seq x y z
N ASN A 1 -29.66 -19.32 -3.48
CA ASN A 1 -30.05 -19.41 -4.87
C ASN A 1 -28.80 -19.55 -5.74
N ASN A 2 -28.82 -20.50 -6.74
CA ASN A 2 -27.61 -20.74 -7.56
C ASN A 2 -27.24 -19.52 -8.40
N PHE A 3 -28.22 -18.74 -8.82
CA PHE A 3 -28.07 -17.54 -9.62
C PHE A 3 -27.33 -16.41 -8.85
N GLU A 4 -27.70 -16.16 -7.59
CA GLU A 4 -27.02 -15.17 -6.74
C GLU A 4 -25.56 -15.53 -6.51
N ARG A 5 -25.26 -16.82 -6.33
CA ARG A 5 -23.89 -17.31 -6.15
C ARG A 5 -23.04 -17.19 -7.41
N ASP A 6 -23.64 -17.41 -8.57
CA ASP A 6 -22.92 -17.25 -9.84
C ASP A 6 -22.64 -15.77 -10.13
N ILE A 7 -23.53 -14.86 -9.70
CA ILE A 7 -23.29 -13.41 -9.74
C ILE A 7 -22.15 -13.04 -8.78
N GLU A 8 -22.21 -13.46 -7.52
CA GLU A 8 -21.13 -13.19 -6.55
C GLU A 8 -19.76 -13.73 -7.00
N ARG A 9 -19.73 -14.92 -7.63
CA ARG A 9 -18.49 -15.50 -8.18
C ARG A 9 -17.96 -14.70 -9.36
N ARG A 10 -18.84 -14.21 -10.23
CA ARG A 10 -18.45 -13.36 -11.35
C ARG A 10 -17.93 -12.03 -10.84
N GLN A 11 -18.65 -11.38 -9.94
CA GLN A 11 -18.22 -10.12 -9.30
C GLN A 11 -16.87 -10.27 -8.63
N MET A 12 -16.68 -11.26 -7.76
CA MET A 12 -15.38 -11.50 -7.10
C MET A 12 -14.26 -11.80 -8.10
N ARG A 13 -14.54 -12.56 -9.18
CA ARG A 13 -13.54 -12.82 -10.22
C ARG A 13 -13.23 -11.56 -11.01
N ASP A 14 -14.24 -10.75 -11.31
CA ASP A 14 -14.09 -9.52 -12.07
C ASP A 14 -13.32 -8.47 -11.24
N GLU A 15 -13.54 -8.40 -9.92
CA GLU A 15 -12.75 -7.59 -8.98
C GLU A 15 -11.27 -8.01 -8.93
N ILE A 16 -11.00 -9.32 -8.85
CA ILE A 16 -9.63 -9.86 -8.83
C ILE A 16 -8.89 -9.53 -10.13
N TYR A 17 -9.57 -9.61 -11.26
CA TYR A 17 -8.99 -9.47 -12.59
C TYR A 17 -9.24 -8.08 -13.22
N ARG A 18 -9.75 -7.11 -12.46
CA ARG A 18 -9.85 -5.73 -12.92
C ARG A 18 -8.48 -5.21 -13.34
N ARG A 19 -8.39 -4.67 -14.53
CA ARG A 19 -7.13 -4.10 -15.04
C ARG A 19 -6.69 -2.89 -14.22
N ASP A 20 -7.65 -2.03 -13.88
CA ASP A 20 -7.43 -0.83 -13.07
C ASP A 20 -6.97 -1.12 -11.63
N ALA A 21 -7.25 -2.32 -11.11
CA ALA A 21 -6.78 -2.73 -9.76
C ALA A 21 -5.25 -2.92 -9.63
N VAL A 22 -4.51 -2.83 -10.72
CA VAL A 22 -3.03 -2.96 -10.74
C VAL A 22 -2.33 -1.83 -11.47
N GLU A 23 -3.08 -0.90 -12.04
CA GLU A 23 -2.52 0.22 -12.79
C GLU A 23 -1.81 1.21 -11.85
N THR A 24 -0.76 1.81 -12.38
CA THR A 24 -0.07 2.93 -11.73
C THR A 24 -0.85 4.21 -12.02
N TYR A 25 -1.04 5.05 -11.02
CA TYR A 25 -1.71 6.34 -11.20
C TYR A 25 -0.83 7.31 -11.99
N LYS A 26 -1.45 7.98 -12.96
CA LYS A 26 -0.79 8.98 -13.80
C LYS A 26 -1.67 10.21 -13.90
N TYR A 27 -1.03 11.36 -13.96
CA TYR A 27 -1.67 12.63 -14.13
C TYR A 27 -0.96 13.45 -15.21
N ASP A 28 -1.75 14.04 -16.13
CA ASP A 28 -1.25 14.90 -17.20
C ASP A 28 -1.39 16.36 -16.80
N GLY A 29 -0.60 16.77 -15.83
CA GLY A 29 -0.59 18.11 -15.27
C GLY A 29 0.55 18.27 -14.28
N THR A 30 0.55 19.39 -13.58
CA THR A 30 1.56 19.72 -12.57
C THR A 30 1.10 19.35 -11.16
N VAL A 31 2.04 19.33 -10.21
CA VAL A 31 1.74 19.19 -8.77
C VAL A 31 0.81 20.28 -8.30
N GLN A 32 1.00 21.52 -8.82
CA GLN A 32 0.18 22.67 -8.43
C GLN A 32 -1.27 22.52 -8.91
N ASP A 33 -1.48 21.98 -10.12
CA ASP A 33 -2.84 21.73 -10.63
C ASP A 33 -3.62 20.75 -9.73
N LEU A 34 -2.95 19.73 -9.20
CA LEU A 34 -3.55 18.79 -8.25
C LEU A 34 -3.82 19.41 -6.88
N LEU A 35 -2.94 20.29 -6.40
CA LEU A 35 -3.13 20.99 -5.12
C LEU A 35 -4.25 22.04 -5.20
N ASP A 36 -4.39 22.69 -6.35
CA ASP A 36 -5.46 23.66 -6.61
C ASP A 36 -6.84 23.00 -6.80
N ASN A 37 -6.84 21.69 -7.17
CA ASN A 37 -8.04 20.87 -7.36
C ASN A 37 -8.08 19.64 -6.44
N PRO A 38 -8.36 19.78 -5.14
CA PRO A 38 -8.38 18.65 -4.21
C PRO A 38 -9.38 17.54 -4.58
N ASN A 39 -10.35 17.84 -5.44
CA ASN A 39 -11.30 16.85 -5.95
C ASN A 39 -10.60 15.76 -6.80
N ASP A 40 -9.58 16.13 -7.58
CA ASP A 40 -8.82 15.17 -8.38
C ASP A 40 -8.07 14.19 -7.46
N ILE A 41 -7.51 14.69 -6.35
CA ILE A 41 -6.88 13.86 -5.32
C ILE A 41 -7.91 12.93 -4.69
N SER A 42 -9.11 13.42 -4.39
CA SER A 42 -10.22 12.64 -3.84
C SER A 42 -10.64 11.52 -4.79
N ASP A 43 -10.66 11.77 -6.09
CA ASP A 43 -10.99 10.76 -7.11
C ASP A 43 -9.95 9.64 -7.18
N PHE A 44 -8.65 9.96 -7.07
CA PHE A 44 -7.59 8.96 -6.97
C PHE A 44 -7.73 8.10 -5.69
N ILE A 45 -8.02 8.72 -4.54
CA ILE A 45 -8.21 7.99 -3.27
C ILE A 45 -9.43 7.08 -3.38
N ARG A 46 -10.55 7.57 -3.93
CA ARG A 46 -11.76 6.78 -4.15
C ARG A 46 -11.50 5.58 -5.05
N HIS A 47 -10.83 5.80 -6.18
CA HIS A 47 -10.46 4.71 -7.07
C HIS A 47 -9.55 3.68 -6.39
N HIS A 48 -8.58 4.13 -5.60
CA HIS A 48 -7.70 3.24 -4.83
C HIS A 48 -8.51 2.38 -3.85
N LEU A 49 -9.41 2.99 -3.08
CA LEU A 49 -10.28 2.30 -2.12
C LEU A 49 -11.23 1.30 -2.77
N GLU A 50 -11.81 1.64 -3.93
CA GLU A 50 -12.82 0.81 -4.59
C GLU A 50 -12.23 -0.26 -5.51
N ALA A 51 -11.08 0.00 -6.13
CA ALA A 51 -10.50 -0.87 -7.13
C ALA A 51 -9.27 -1.64 -6.63
N GLN A 52 -8.34 -0.96 -5.95
CA GLN A 52 -7.05 -1.58 -5.59
C GLN A 52 -7.07 -2.24 -4.22
N VAL A 53 -7.63 -1.58 -3.21
CA VAL A 53 -7.65 -2.09 -1.83
C VAL A 53 -8.33 -3.44 -1.69
N PRO A 54 -9.49 -3.73 -2.31
CA PRO A 54 -10.11 -5.06 -2.21
C PRO A 54 -9.21 -6.18 -2.74
N ARG A 55 -8.46 -5.90 -3.81
CA ARG A 55 -7.49 -6.86 -4.35
C ARG A 55 -6.30 -7.05 -3.42
N LEU A 56 -5.75 -5.96 -2.89
CA LEU A 56 -4.62 -6.01 -1.95
C LEU A 56 -5.02 -6.77 -0.67
N GLN A 57 -6.23 -6.52 -0.14
CA GLN A 57 -6.75 -7.24 1.02
C GLN A 57 -6.87 -8.74 0.74
N MET A 58 -7.37 -9.12 -0.42
CA MET A 58 -7.46 -10.52 -0.78
C MET A 58 -6.09 -11.19 -0.90
N LEU A 59 -5.06 -10.50 -1.41
CA LEU A 59 -3.70 -11.02 -1.46
C LEU A 59 -3.13 -11.24 -0.04
N ASP A 60 -3.40 -10.31 0.87
CA ASP A 60 -3.05 -10.44 2.28
C ASP A 60 -3.78 -11.63 2.93
N ASP A 61 -5.09 -11.77 2.70
CA ASP A 61 -5.88 -12.91 3.19
C ASP A 61 -5.29 -14.24 2.71
N TYR A 62 -4.86 -14.34 1.45
CA TYR A 62 -4.17 -15.54 0.95
C TYR A 62 -2.85 -15.80 1.66
N TYR A 63 -2.08 -14.75 1.94
CA TYR A 63 -0.84 -14.86 2.70
C TYR A 63 -1.10 -15.30 4.15
N GLN A 64 -2.20 -14.85 4.76
CA GLN A 64 -2.64 -15.25 6.11
C GLN A 64 -3.24 -16.67 6.15
N GLY A 65 -3.29 -17.39 5.04
CA GLY A 65 -3.91 -18.72 4.96
C GLY A 65 -5.43 -18.71 4.91
N LEU A 66 -6.05 -17.54 4.81
CA LEU A 66 -7.50 -17.37 4.73
C LEU A 66 -8.01 -17.70 3.31
N ASN A 67 -7.92 -18.95 2.92
CA ASN A 67 -8.40 -19.44 1.63
C ASN A 67 -9.93 -19.44 1.56
N PHE A 68 -10.49 -18.28 1.28
CA PHE A 68 -11.94 -18.05 1.26
C PHE A 68 -12.68 -19.03 0.35
N ASN A 69 -12.14 -19.37 -0.80
CA ASN A 69 -12.75 -20.31 -1.74
C ASN A 69 -12.83 -21.75 -1.21
N ILE A 70 -11.90 -22.18 -0.37
CA ILE A 70 -11.86 -23.50 0.25
C ILE A 70 -12.75 -23.52 1.48
N MET A 71 -12.68 -22.48 2.31
CA MET A 71 -13.41 -22.37 3.58
C MET A 71 -14.89 -22.01 3.38
N ARG A 72 -15.26 -21.55 2.20
CA ARG A 72 -16.63 -21.15 1.87
C ARG A 72 -17.61 -22.29 2.09
N ASN A 73 -18.68 -22.03 2.85
CA ASN A 73 -19.76 -22.99 3.10
C ASN A 73 -20.53 -23.31 1.82
N LYS A 74 -20.02 -24.22 1.00
CA LYS A 74 -20.81 -24.79 -0.10
C LYS A 74 -21.83 -25.74 0.52
N ARG A 75 -23.13 -25.56 0.23
CA ARG A 75 -24.12 -26.57 0.57
C ARG A 75 -23.71 -27.89 -0.06
N ARG A 76 -23.49 -28.89 0.77
CA ARG A 76 -23.21 -30.27 0.34
C ARG A 76 -24.40 -30.77 -0.48
N ARG A 77 -24.14 -31.47 -1.56
CA ARG A 77 -25.18 -32.19 -2.28
C ARG A 77 -25.83 -33.24 -1.37
N GLU A 78 -25.03 -33.86 -0.52
CA GLU A 78 -25.47 -34.92 0.38
C GLU A 78 -24.90 -34.65 1.80
N LYS A 79 -25.78 -34.48 2.77
CA LYS A 79 -25.43 -34.09 4.16
C LYS A 79 -24.62 -35.16 4.93
N HIS A 80 -24.67 -36.42 4.48
CA HIS A 80 -24.00 -37.54 5.14
C HIS A 80 -22.55 -37.78 4.69
N LEU A 81 -22.10 -37.11 3.62
CA LEU A 81 -20.71 -37.25 3.17
C LEU A 81 -19.78 -36.36 4.00
N ALA A 82 -18.59 -36.89 4.29
CA ALA A 82 -17.54 -36.17 4.98
C ALA A 82 -17.14 -34.91 4.19
N ASP A 83 -16.92 -33.81 4.89
CA ASP A 83 -16.44 -32.55 4.32
C ASP A 83 -14.98 -32.33 4.73
N ASN A 84 -14.09 -32.99 4.00
CA ASN A 84 -12.67 -32.89 4.22
C ASN A 84 -12.12 -31.70 3.41
N ARG A 85 -12.03 -30.52 4.04
CA ARG A 85 -11.43 -29.34 3.47
C ARG A 85 -10.08 -29.13 4.12
N ALA A 86 -9.04 -29.09 3.32
CA ALA A 86 -7.71 -28.72 3.76
C ALA A 86 -7.30 -27.44 3.02
N ALA A 87 -7.03 -26.39 3.76
CA ALA A 87 -6.39 -25.19 3.26
C ALA A 87 -4.87 -25.37 3.49
N HIS A 88 -4.10 -25.30 2.42
CA HIS A 88 -2.65 -25.28 2.49
C HIS A 88 -2.17 -23.85 2.25
N ASP A 89 -1.31 -23.38 3.11
CA ASP A 89 -0.77 -22.02 3.07
C ASP A 89 0.47 -21.95 2.15
N PHE A 90 0.26 -22.25 0.87
CA PHE A 90 1.33 -22.15 -0.11
C PHE A 90 1.74 -20.69 -0.40
N ALA A 91 0.84 -19.73 -0.22
CA ALA A 91 1.13 -18.34 -0.47
C ALA A 91 2.19 -17.81 0.53
N SER A 92 2.01 -18.05 1.83
CA SER A 92 3.01 -17.69 2.83
C SER A 92 4.31 -18.47 2.64
N TYR A 93 4.22 -19.80 2.40
CA TYR A 93 5.40 -20.61 2.20
C TYR A 93 6.29 -20.11 1.05
N ILE A 94 5.69 -19.79 -0.11
CA ILE A 94 6.44 -19.29 -1.28
C ILE A 94 7.00 -17.89 -0.98
N THR A 95 6.19 -17.02 -0.40
CA THR A 95 6.59 -15.64 -0.06
C THR A 95 7.75 -15.62 0.94
N ASP A 96 7.65 -16.40 2.02
CA ASP A 96 8.68 -16.48 3.05
C ASP A 96 9.97 -17.10 2.53
N PHE A 97 9.85 -18.10 1.66
CA PHE A 97 11.01 -18.72 1.00
C PHE A 97 11.74 -17.69 0.10
N ILE A 98 11.01 -16.99 -0.76
CA ILE A 98 11.60 -15.96 -1.65
C ILE A 98 12.20 -14.84 -0.83
N ASN A 99 11.49 -14.32 0.17
CA ASN A 99 11.96 -13.27 1.03
C ASN A 99 13.22 -13.68 1.81
N GLY A 100 13.23 -14.88 2.37
CA GLY A 100 14.41 -15.46 3.05
C GLY A 100 15.59 -15.66 2.11
N TYR A 101 15.35 -16.03 0.85
CA TYR A 101 16.41 -16.19 -0.15
C TYR A 101 17.01 -14.82 -0.57
N CYS A 102 16.16 -13.82 -0.83
CA CYS A 102 16.59 -12.50 -1.31
C CYS A 102 17.20 -11.63 -0.20
N PHE A 103 16.62 -11.67 0.99
CA PHE A 103 16.96 -10.77 2.11
C PHE A 103 17.48 -11.52 3.35
N GLY A 104 17.83 -12.80 3.22
CA GLY A 104 18.40 -13.61 4.31
C GLY A 104 19.79 -13.16 4.74
N HIS A 105 20.51 -12.48 3.86
CA HIS A 105 21.77 -11.81 4.15
C HIS A 105 21.64 -10.31 3.98
N ALA A 106 22.33 -9.57 4.84
CA ALA A 106 22.39 -8.12 4.80
C ALA A 106 22.91 -7.62 3.45
N ILE A 107 22.22 -6.63 2.87
CA ILE A 107 22.71 -5.93 1.67
C ILE A 107 23.83 -4.99 2.09
N GLN A 108 25.03 -5.26 1.56
CA GLN A 108 26.20 -4.43 1.87
C GLN A 108 26.34 -3.29 0.85
N VAL A 109 26.38 -2.08 1.36
CA VAL A 109 26.66 -0.89 0.56
C VAL A 109 28.07 -0.41 0.91
N GLN A 110 28.92 -0.24 -0.11
CA GLN A 110 30.31 0.16 0.06
C GLN A 110 30.59 1.46 -0.67
N SER A 111 31.44 2.29 -0.06
CA SER A 111 31.93 3.54 -0.64
C SER A 111 33.45 3.61 -0.50
N ASP A 112 34.13 4.10 -1.54
CA ASP A 112 35.59 4.31 -1.53
C ASP A 112 36.00 5.45 -0.59
N LYS A 113 35.05 6.28 -0.15
CA LYS A 113 35.32 7.40 0.77
C LYS A 113 34.95 6.97 2.19
N GLU A 114 35.96 6.94 3.08
CA GLU A 114 35.80 6.52 4.48
C GLU A 114 34.71 7.32 5.21
N MET A 115 34.65 8.64 5.04
CA MET A 115 33.63 9.48 5.65
C MET A 115 32.21 9.15 5.17
N THR A 116 32.06 8.82 3.88
CA THR A 116 30.77 8.40 3.32
C THR A 116 30.36 7.03 3.86
N GLN A 117 31.33 6.10 3.94
CA GLN A 117 31.09 4.76 4.48
C GLN A 117 30.66 4.84 5.96
N SER A 118 31.29 5.69 6.76
CA SER A 118 30.91 5.88 8.17
C SER A 118 29.47 6.37 8.30
N LYS A 119 29.07 7.36 7.52
CA LYS A 119 27.68 7.88 7.51
C LYS A 119 26.67 6.84 7.01
N LEU A 120 27.02 6.03 6.01
CA LEU A 120 26.16 4.94 5.55
C LEU A 120 25.95 3.89 6.65
N ASN A 121 27.02 3.51 7.35
CA ASN A 121 26.93 2.55 8.45
C ASN A 121 26.06 3.10 9.60
N GLU A 122 26.22 4.39 9.94
CA GLU A 122 25.39 5.06 10.93
C GLU A 122 23.90 5.06 10.52
N LEU A 123 23.61 5.44 9.28
CA LEU A 123 22.24 5.46 8.73
C LEU A 123 21.61 4.06 8.72
N HIS A 124 22.38 3.03 8.31
CA HIS A 124 21.93 1.65 8.30
C HIS A 124 21.65 1.13 9.72
N SER A 125 22.52 1.43 10.68
CA SER A 125 22.34 1.04 12.08
C SER A 125 21.14 1.74 12.71
N LEU A 126 20.96 3.05 12.43
CA LEU A 126 19.88 3.86 12.96
C LEU A 126 18.49 3.39 12.52
N ASN A 127 18.39 2.84 11.30
CA ASN A 127 17.15 2.41 10.68
C ASN A 127 16.93 0.90 10.68
N ASP A 128 17.85 0.10 11.22
CA ASP A 128 17.83 -1.37 11.10
C ASP A 128 17.50 -1.81 9.67
N VAL A 129 18.30 -1.32 8.71
CA VAL A 129 18.03 -1.42 7.27
C VAL A 129 17.82 -2.87 6.83
N ASP A 130 18.47 -3.84 7.47
CA ASP A 130 18.30 -5.25 7.12
C ASP A 130 16.90 -5.77 7.46
N SER A 131 16.38 -5.43 8.62
CA SER A 131 15.01 -5.76 9.03
C SER A 131 13.99 -5.00 8.19
N HIS A 132 14.28 -3.73 7.91
CA HIS A 132 13.45 -2.88 7.04
C HIS A 132 13.35 -3.46 5.62
N ASN A 133 14.47 -3.85 5.00
CA ASN A 133 14.50 -4.46 3.66
C ASN A 133 13.72 -5.79 3.61
N ARG A 134 13.83 -6.64 4.64
CA ARG A 134 13.02 -7.85 4.74
C ARG A 134 11.53 -7.54 4.78
N SER A 135 11.15 -6.52 5.53
CA SER A 135 9.76 -6.08 5.65
C SER A 135 9.21 -5.52 4.34
N LEU A 136 10.00 -4.73 3.60
CA LEU A 136 9.66 -4.26 2.26
C LEU A 136 9.59 -5.42 1.25
N GLY A 137 10.55 -6.35 1.31
CA GLY A 137 10.57 -7.53 0.46
C GLY A 137 9.35 -8.43 0.66
N LEU A 138 8.86 -8.53 1.90
CA LEU A 138 7.64 -9.25 2.23
C LEU A 138 6.42 -8.60 1.54
N ASP A 139 6.23 -7.29 1.70
CA ASP A 139 5.13 -6.56 1.05
C ASP A 139 5.23 -6.66 -0.47
N LEU A 140 6.44 -6.54 -1.01
CA LEU A 140 6.70 -6.66 -2.44
C LEU A 140 6.28 -8.03 -2.99
N SER A 141 6.50 -9.11 -2.22
CA SER A 141 6.10 -10.46 -2.60
C SER A 141 4.60 -10.70 -2.44
N ILE A 142 3.96 -10.15 -1.39
CA ILE A 142 2.53 -10.33 -1.13
C ILE A 142 1.70 -9.49 -2.09
N PHE A 143 1.97 -8.19 -2.19
CA PHE A 143 1.14 -7.22 -2.90
C PHE A 143 1.60 -6.94 -4.32
N GLY A 144 2.83 -7.36 -4.69
CA GLY A 144 3.48 -6.99 -5.94
C GLY A 144 4.02 -5.57 -5.96
N ARG A 145 3.85 -4.82 -4.87
CA ARG A 145 4.38 -3.47 -4.64
C ARG A 145 4.66 -3.23 -3.17
N ALA A 146 5.62 -2.37 -2.88
CA ALA A 146 5.94 -1.93 -1.53
C ALA A 146 6.25 -0.44 -1.54
N TYR A 147 6.06 0.22 -0.41
CA TYR A 147 6.27 1.65 -0.27
C TYR A 147 7.20 1.94 0.90
N GLU A 148 8.27 2.67 0.63
CA GLU A 148 9.19 3.19 1.64
C GLU A 148 8.93 4.69 1.81
N TYR A 149 8.72 5.11 3.04
CA TYR A 149 8.54 6.50 3.42
C TYR A 149 9.77 7.00 4.18
N ILE A 150 10.45 7.99 3.63
CA ILE A 150 11.64 8.59 4.20
C ILE A 150 11.26 9.93 4.80
N ILE A 151 11.53 10.12 6.08
CA ILE A 151 11.27 11.38 6.79
C ILE A 151 12.52 11.83 7.54
N ARG A 152 12.52 13.10 7.89
CA ARG A 152 13.44 13.64 8.86
C ARG A 152 12.69 13.88 10.17
N ASN A 153 13.16 13.27 11.26
CA ASN A 153 12.52 13.39 12.55
C ASN A 153 12.88 14.74 13.23
N GLN A 154 12.37 14.95 14.45
CA GLN A 154 12.62 16.18 15.21
C GLN A 154 14.09 16.34 15.65
N GLU A 155 14.82 15.25 15.74
CA GLU A 155 16.26 15.20 16.04
C GLU A 155 17.14 15.42 14.79
N ASP A 156 16.53 15.77 13.65
CA ASP A 156 17.22 15.95 12.35
C ASP A 156 17.81 14.65 11.76
N GLU A 157 17.32 13.50 12.21
CA GLU A 157 17.76 12.20 11.74
C GLU A 157 16.88 11.71 10.57
N VAL A 158 17.49 11.08 9.57
CA VAL A 158 16.75 10.45 8.46
C VAL A 158 16.24 9.08 8.90
N ARG A 159 14.93 8.89 8.81
CA ARG A 159 14.24 7.66 9.21
C ARG A 159 13.52 7.03 8.04
N PHE A 160 13.55 5.69 7.97
CA PHE A 160 12.89 4.87 6.98
C PHE A 160 11.70 4.16 7.61
N TYR A 161 10.55 4.28 6.98
CA TYR A 161 9.33 3.61 7.40
C TYR A 161 8.71 2.86 6.22
N LYS A 162 8.17 1.71 6.49
CA LYS A 162 7.32 0.99 5.54
C LYS A 162 5.92 1.60 5.59
N SER A 163 5.31 1.81 4.44
CA SER A 163 3.92 2.23 4.32
C SER A 163 3.08 1.14 3.66
N ASP A 164 1.89 0.89 4.23
CA ASP A 164 1.01 -0.19 3.75
C ASP A 164 0.46 0.15 2.36
N PRO A 165 0.59 -0.76 1.37
CA PRO A 165 0.04 -0.56 0.03
C PRO A 165 -1.49 -0.37 -0.01
N ARG A 166 -2.21 -0.76 1.03
CA ARG A 166 -3.67 -0.54 1.14
C ARG A 166 -4.02 0.91 1.49
N ASN A 167 -3.05 1.66 1.98
CA ASN A 167 -3.23 3.03 2.46
C ASN A 167 -2.35 4.04 1.73
N THR A 168 -1.56 3.59 0.77
CA THR A 168 -0.52 4.43 0.15
C THR A 168 -0.44 4.14 -1.34
N PHE A 169 -0.29 5.20 -2.13
CA PHE A 169 0.02 5.11 -3.55
C PHE A 169 0.77 6.36 -4.03
N VAL A 170 1.39 6.26 -5.19
CA VAL A 170 2.14 7.35 -5.84
C VAL A 170 1.47 7.70 -7.16
N ILE A 171 1.38 9.00 -7.44
CA ILE A 171 0.91 9.55 -8.71
C ILE A 171 2.14 10.00 -9.51
N TYR A 172 2.23 9.53 -10.74
CA TYR A 172 3.32 9.82 -11.67
C TYR A 172 2.87 10.75 -12.78
N ASP A 173 3.83 11.41 -13.39
CA ASP A 173 3.58 12.12 -14.65
C ASP A 173 3.35 11.15 -15.82
N THR A 174 2.93 11.69 -16.95
CA THR A 174 2.72 10.92 -18.19
C THR A 174 3.97 10.82 -19.06
N SER A 175 5.11 11.37 -18.59
CA SER A 175 6.37 11.31 -19.30
C SER A 175 6.94 9.89 -19.39
N VAL A 176 7.90 9.70 -20.30
CA VAL A 176 8.62 8.42 -20.43
C VAL A 176 9.44 8.10 -19.19
N GLU A 177 9.93 9.12 -18.48
CA GLU A 177 10.73 8.97 -17.26
C GLU A 177 9.89 8.56 -16.04
N LYS A 178 8.57 8.77 -16.09
CA LYS A 178 7.63 8.47 -14.98
C LYS A 178 8.10 9.10 -13.67
N ASN A 179 8.25 10.42 -13.65
CA ASN A 179 8.60 11.12 -12.44
C ASN A 179 7.42 11.10 -11.43
N SER A 180 7.71 10.88 -10.17
CA SER A 180 6.70 10.98 -9.12
C SER A 180 6.30 12.44 -8.91
N LEU A 181 5.01 12.75 -9.09
CA LEU A 181 4.45 14.07 -8.83
C LEU A 181 4.11 14.23 -7.36
N MET A 182 3.41 13.27 -6.80
CA MET A 182 3.09 13.22 -5.37
C MET A 182 2.83 11.81 -4.90
N ALA A 183 2.94 11.61 -3.59
CA ALA A 183 2.48 10.41 -2.93
C ALA A 183 1.31 10.74 -2.00
N ILE A 184 0.37 9.83 -1.89
CA ILE A 184 -0.79 9.95 -1.03
C ILE A 184 -0.78 8.81 -0.03
N ARG A 185 -0.91 9.17 1.24
CA ARG A 185 -1.08 8.25 2.35
C ARG A 185 -2.32 8.65 3.12
N TYR A 186 -3.19 7.70 3.38
CA TYR A 186 -4.44 7.97 4.09
C TYR A 186 -4.76 6.84 5.06
N TRP A 187 -5.46 7.16 6.14
CA TRP A 187 -5.90 6.17 7.12
C TRP A 187 -7.13 6.64 7.86
N LYS A 188 -7.89 5.67 8.33
CA LYS A 188 -9.07 5.91 9.13
C LYS A 188 -8.67 6.23 10.57
N VAL A 189 -9.27 7.26 11.15
CA VAL A 189 -9.00 7.67 12.53
C VAL A 189 -9.95 6.91 13.45
N ALA A 190 -9.41 6.26 14.49
CA ALA A 190 -10.23 5.78 15.59
C ALA A 190 -10.60 6.96 16.51
N THR A 191 -11.88 7.15 16.78
CA THR A 191 -12.32 8.13 17.77
C THR A 191 -12.05 7.60 19.17
N GLU A 192 -11.42 8.42 20.01
CA GLU A 192 -11.06 8.07 21.41
C GLU A 192 -12.26 7.84 22.35
N ASP A 193 -13.51 8.06 21.92
CA ASP A 193 -14.71 7.87 22.73
C ASP A 193 -15.13 6.41 22.95
N SER A 194 -14.38 5.44 22.44
CA SER A 194 -14.66 4.02 22.62
C SER A 194 -13.89 3.41 23.81
N VAL A 195 -14.17 3.89 25.01
CA VAL A 195 -13.84 3.15 26.26
C VAL A 195 -14.73 1.91 26.41
N GLU A 196 -15.81 1.82 25.66
CA GLU A 196 -16.62 0.61 25.50
C GLU A 196 -16.20 -0.08 24.19
N LEU A 197 -15.89 -1.37 24.28
CA LEU A 197 -15.49 -2.32 23.22
C LEU A 197 -16.48 -2.46 22.04
N THR A 198 -17.33 -1.48 21.80
CA THR A 198 -18.16 -1.34 20.62
C THR A 198 -17.46 -0.40 19.66
N GLU A 199 -16.90 -0.97 18.59
CA GLU A 199 -16.31 -0.23 17.45
C GLU A 199 -17.33 0.75 16.86
N VAL A 200 -17.39 1.96 17.40
CA VAL A 200 -17.99 3.08 16.69
C VAL A 200 -16.94 3.53 15.68
N GLU A 201 -17.03 3.00 14.48
CA GLU A 201 -16.17 3.39 13.37
C GLU A 201 -16.36 4.90 13.11
N SER A 202 -15.37 5.71 13.46
CA SER A 202 -15.35 7.08 12.97
C SER A 202 -15.20 7.02 11.44
N ASN A 203 -15.96 7.80 10.72
CA ASN A 203 -15.83 7.91 9.27
C ASN A 203 -14.78 8.95 8.84
N ILE A 204 -13.95 9.41 9.78
CA ILE A 204 -12.93 10.42 9.52
C ILE A 204 -11.68 9.75 8.96
N TYR A 205 -11.22 10.24 7.83
CA TYR A 205 -9.95 9.87 7.22
C TYR A 205 -8.97 11.02 7.32
N TYR A 206 -7.74 10.73 7.72
CA TYR A 206 -6.61 11.64 7.55
C TYR A 206 -5.90 11.29 6.25
N VAL A 207 -5.49 12.34 5.53
CA VAL A 207 -4.83 12.22 4.23
C VAL A 207 -3.59 13.10 4.25
N ASP A 208 -2.44 12.49 4.05
CA ASP A 208 -1.17 13.17 3.83
C ASP A 208 -0.86 13.16 2.34
N VAL A 209 -0.70 14.33 1.76
CA VAL A 209 -0.29 14.53 0.37
C VAL A 209 1.14 15.03 0.37
N ILE A 210 2.04 14.21 -0.14
CA ILE A 210 3.50 14.41 -0.06
C ILE A 210 4.01 14.76 -1.45
N THR A 211 4.54 15.96 -1.59
CA THR A 211 5.15 16.46 -2.84
C THR A 211 6.67 16.41 -2.75
N ASP A 212 7.37 16.98 -3.71
CA ASP A 212 8.83 17.16 -3.69
C ASP A 212 9.32 18.24 -2.74
N GLN A 213 8.43 19.12 -2.25
CA GLN A 213 8.77 20.29 -1.43
C GLN A 213 8.14 20.26 -0.04
N ALA A 214 6.93 19.71 0.10
CA ALA A 214 6.17 19.76 1.34
C ALA A 214 5.19 18.61 1.49
N THR A 215 4.77 18.36 2.72
CA THR A 215 3.64 17.48 3.05
C THR A 215 2.44 18.35 3.44
N TYR A 216 1.32 18.10 2.77
CA TYR A 216 0.03 18.74 3.02
C TYR A 216 -0.86 17.76 3.78
N PHE A 217 -1.63 18.28 4.74
CA PHE A 217 -2.41 17.48 5.66
C PHE A 217 -3.88 17.79 5.53
N TYR A 218 -4.65 16.81 5.12
CA TYR A 218 -6.09 16.94 4.95
C TYR A 218 -6.84 15.97 5.85
N GLU A 219 -8.13 16.25 6.03
CA GLU A 219 -9.10 15.35 6.61
C GLU A 219 -10.33 15.24 5.72
N ALA A 220 -11.00 14.10 5.77
CA ALA A 220 -12.25 13.86 5.04
C ALA A 220 -13.24 13.08 5.92
N ASN A 221 -14.50 13.50 5.90
CA ASN A 221 -15.55 12.95 6.77
C ASN A 221 -16.31 11.77 6.15
N SER A 222 -16.00 11.37 4.91
CA SER A 222 -16.70 10.28 4.22
C SER A 222 -15.87 9.70 3.09
N VAL A 223 -15.97 8.39 2.88
CA VAL A 223 -15.35 7.69 1.72
C VAL A 223 -16.10 7.98 0.42
N THR A 224 -17.43 8.20 0.51
CA THR A 224 -18.30 8.39 -0.66
C THR A 224 -18.29 9.82 -1.19
N ASN A 225 -18.02 10.79 -0.33
CA ASN A 225 -17.87 12.20 -0.69
C ASN A 225 -16.62 12.73 0.02
N LEU A 226 -15.45 12.41 -0.56
CA LEU A 226 -14.15 12.82 -0.04
C LEU A 226 -13.94 14.32 -0.31
N GLU A 227 -14.61 15.16 0.48
CA GLU A 227 -14.27 16.57 0.55
C GLU A 227 -13.07 16.73 1.47
N LEU A 228 -11.90 17.00 0.87
CA LEU A 228 -10.67 17.23 1.61
C LEU A 228 -10.70 18.62 2.22
N SER A 229 -10.60 18.71 3.54
CA SER A 229 -10.40 19.95 4.28
C SER A 229 -9.01 19.99 4.90
N GLU A 230 -8.36 21.14 4.91
CA GLU A 230 -7.04 21.31 5.49
C GLU A 230 -7.11 21.08 7.01
N ARG A 231 -6.30 20.11 7.50
CA ARG A 231 -6.24 19.75 8.93
C ARG A 231 -5.19 20.57 9.69
N LYS A 232 -4.06 20.81 9.08
CA LYS A 232 -2.96 21.62 9.60
C LYS A 232 -2.14 22.24 8.47
N PRO A 233 -1.39 23.33 8.72
CA PRO A 233 -0.54 23.93 7.71
C PRO A 233 0.48 22.96 7.12
N PRO A 234 0.84 23.13 5.83
CA PRO A 234 1.85 22.30 5.19
C PRO A 234 3.22 22.37 5.88
N GLU A 235 3.89 21.25 5.94
CA GLU A 235 5.26 21.14 6.48
C GLU A 235 6.25 20.96 5.33
N ALA A 236 7.13 21.94 5.13
CA ALA A 236 8.17 21.87 4.11
C ALA A 236 9.27 20.87 4.50
N HIS A 237 9.84 20.20 3.50
CA HIS A 237 11.00 19.34 3.67
C HIS A 237 12.08 19.63 2.61
N SER A 238 13.32 19.26 2.92
CA SER A 238 14.51 19.59 2.10
C SER A 238 14.98 18.46 1.18
N PHE A 239 14.18 17.42 0.97
CA PHE A 239 14.60 16.27 0.15
C PHE A 239 14.62 16.57 -1.35
N GLY A 240 13.81 17.52 -1.83
CA GLY A 240 13.71 17.88 -3.24
C GLY A 240 13.15 16.78 -4.14
N LYS A 241 12.49 15.79 -3.53
CA LYS A 241 11.79 14.66 -4.17
C LYS A 241 10.63 14.23 -3.30
N VAL A 242 9.66 13.58 -3.91
CA VAL A 242 8.61 12.87 -3.17
C VAL A 242 9.26 11.84 -2.26
N THR A 243 8.95 11.90 -0.96
CA THR A 243 9.62 11.10 0.06
C THR A 243 9.05 9.70 0.25
N ILE A 244 8.02 9.34 -0.50
CA ILE A 244 7.55 7.96 -0.62
C ILE A 244 8.03 7.38 -1.97
N THR A 245 8.76 6.27 -1.87
CA THR A 245 9.24 5.51 -3.02
C THR A 245 8.42 4.25 -3.20
N GLU A 246 7.89 4.03 -4.39
CA GLU A 246 7.22 2.77 -4.77
C GLU A 246 8.24 1.80 -5.35
N PHE A 247 8.25 0.58 -4.83
CA PHE A 247 8.95 -0.57 -5.40
C PHE A 247 7.92 -1.48 -6.08
N SER A 248 8.20 -1.90 -7.30
CA SER A 248 7.37 -2.82 -8.06
C SER A 248 8.09 -4.15 -8.28
N ASN A 249 7.43 -5.25 -8.01
CA ASN A 249 8.01 -6.59 -8.22
C ASN A 249 8.08 -6.94 -9.71
N ASN A 250 7.16 -6.43 -10.51
CA ASN A 250 7.08 -6.73 -11.92
C ASN A 250 6.53 -5.53 -12.71
N GLU A 251 7.33 -5.02 -13.63
CA GLU A 251 6.91 -3.95 -14.56
C GLU A 251 6.06 -4.49 -15.72
N LYS A 252 5.92 -5.81 -15.87
CA LYS A 252 5.12 -6.39 -16.93
C LYS A 252 3.67 -5.94 -16.78
N ARG A 253 3.13 -5.45 -17.87
CA ARG A 253 1.70 -5.17 -17.95
C ARG A 253 0.92 -6.46 -17.77
N ARG A 254 -0.18 -6.37 -17.04
CA ARG A 254 -1.10 -7.48 -16.91
C ARG A 254 -1.67 -7.82 -18.30
N GLY A 255 -1.48 -9.05 -18.74
CA GLY A 255 -1.84 -9.48 -20.09
C GLY A 255 -0.63 -9.73 -20.99
N ASP A 256 0.57 -9.47 -20.52
CA ASP A 256 1.83 -9.84 -21.17
C ASP A 256 2.23 -11.31 -20.85
N PHE A 257 1.22 -12.16 -20.59
CA PHE A 257 1.35 -13.60 -20.32
C PHE A 257 0.73 -14.39 -21.45
#